data_8edf08f499f7851adcc77527f1764a40
#
_entry.id   8edf08f499f7851adcc77527f1764a40
#
_cell.length_a   1.000
_cell.length_b   1.000
_cell.length_c   1.000
_cell.angle_alpha   90.00
_cell.angle_beta   90.00
_cell.angle_gamma   90.00
#
_symmetry.space_group_name_H-M   'P 1'
#
loop_
_entity.id
_entity.type
_entity.pdbx_description
1 polymer ?
#
loop_
_entity_poly.entity_id
_entity_poly.type
_entity_poly.pdbx_seq_one_letter_code
_entity_poly.pdbx_strand_id
1 'polypeptide(L)' 'MAKISREQYELNLEITYQCIKEFIKKNGYSPSMREIADNTKRSLDTVFNHVYKLKELGKIDFVEGKARTIKIK' A
#
# COMPACT_ATOMS: atom_id res chain seq x y z
N MET A 1 -4.44 -24.02 -8.82
CA MET A 1 -4.17 -22.58 -8.77
C MET A 1 -2.81 -22.32 -8.12
N ALA A 2 -1.98 -21.57 -8.79
CA ALA A 2 -0.63 -21.30 -8.28
C ALA A 2 -0.67 -20.33 -7.12
N LYS A 3 0.06 -20.64 -6.07
CA LYS A 3 0.23 -19.71 -4.97
C LYS A 3 1.28 -18.68 -5.36
N ILE A 4 1.10 -17.44 -4.91
CA ILE A 4 2.10 -16.42 -5.08
C ILE A 4 3.29 -16.81 -4.19
N SER A 5 4.49 -16.81 -4.75
CA SER A 5 5.69 -17.12 -3.99
C SER A 5 5.97 -16.01 -2.98
N ARG A 6 6.78 -16.33 -1.94
CA ARG A 6 7.18 -15.34 -0.97
C ARG A 6 7.88 -14.16 -1.64
N GLU A 7 8.75 -14.44 -2.59
CA GLU A 7 9.47 -13.39 -3.32
C GLU A 7 8.51 -12.49 -4.09
N GLN A 8 7.54 -13.08 -4.75
CA GLN A 8 6.53 -12.32 -5.49
C GLN A 8 5.69 -11.46 -4.54
N TYR A 9 5.34 -12.01 -3.39
CA TYR A 9 4.58 -11.28 -2.40
C TYR A 9 5.37 -10.08 -1.88
N GLU A 10 6.66 -10.27 -1.59
CA GLU A 10 7.52 -9.19 -1.11
C GLU A 10 7.69 -8.11 -2.18
N LEU A 11 7.81 -8.49 -3.45
CA LEU A 11 7.86 -7.53 -4.55
C LEU A 11 6.56 -6.74 -4.63
N ASN A 12 5.42 -7.41 -4.45
CA ASN A 12 4.13 -6.75 -4.48
C ASN A 12 3.99 -5.74 -3.33
N LEU A 13 4.49 -6.09 -2.14
CA LEU A 13 4.51 -5.16 -1.02
C LEU A 13 5.38 -3.94 -1.34
N GLU A 14 6.53 -4.16 -1.97
CA GLU A 14 7.43 -3.07 -2.33
C GLU A 14 6.78 -2.15 -3.37
N ILE A 15 6.09 -2.72 -4.35
CA ILE A 15 5.37 -1.94 -5.35
C ILE A 15 4.34 -1.04 -4.68
N THR A 16 3.58 -1.60 -3.75
CA THR A 16 2.57 -0.83 -3.01
C THR A 16 3.23 0.28 -2.19
N TYR A 17 4.31 -0.05 -1.50
CA TYR A 17 5.05 0.92 -0.69
C TYR A 17 5.58 2.08 -1.54
N GLN A 18 6.20 1.76 -2.68
CA GLN A 18 6.72 2.79 -3.58
C GLN A 18 5.60 3.66 -4.14
N CYS A 19 4.47 3.05 -4.46
CA CYS A 19 3.31 3.80 -4.93
C CYS A 19 2.89 4.85 -3.89
N ILE A 20 2.83 4.45 -2.63
CA ILE A 20 2.46 5.36 -1.54
C ILE A 20 3.48 6.50 -1.42
N LYS A 21 4.77 6.16 -1.42
CA LYS A 21 5.83 7.15 -1.28
C LYS A 21 5.78 8.17 -2.42
N GLU A 22 5.67 7.68 -3.65
CA GLU A 22 5.65 8.56 -4.81
C GLU A 22 4.41 9.44 -4.84
N PHE A 23 3.26 8.89 -4.43
CA PHE A 23 2.03 9.67 -4.36
C PHE A 23 2.18 10.84 -3.38
N ILE A 24 2.71 10.55 -2.19
CA ILE A 24 2.90 11.59 -1.18
C ILE A 24 3.89 12.63 -1.67
N LYS A 25 4.98 12.20 -2.29
CA LYS A 25 6.00 13.10 -2.81
C LYS A 25 5.43 14.01 -3.89
N LYS A 26 4.61 13.46 -4.76
CA LYS A 26 4.05 14.21 -5.90
C LYS A 26 2.92 15.15 -5.47
N ASN A 27 2.07 14.69 -4.57
CA ASN A 27 0.83 15.40 -4.24
C ASN A 27 0.85 16.13 -2.89
N GLY A 28 1.78 15.77 -2.01
CA GLY A 28 1.87 16.39 -0.69
C GLY A 28 0.87 15.88 0.33
N TYR A 29 0.12 14.82 0.00
CA TYR A 29 -0.82 14.20 0.93
C TYR A 29 -0.92 12.72 0.62
N SER A 30 -1.48 11.96 1.56
CA SER A 30 -1.59 10.51 1.46
C SER A 30 -2.60 10.07 0.40
N PRO A 31 -2.32 8.98 -0.33
CA PRO A 31 -3.33 8.38 -1.20
C PRO A 31 -4.40 7.69 -0.38
N SER A 32 -5.59 7.54 -0.97
CA SER A 32 -6.62 6.67 -0.42
C SER A 32 -6.33 5.23 -0.87
N MET A 33 -6.95 4.25 -0.21
CA MET A 33 -6.79 2.86 -0.63
C MET A 33 -7.24 2.65 -2.06
N ARG A 34 -8.32 3.31 -2.47
CA ARG A 34 -8.83 3.21 -3.84
C ARG A 34 -7.82 3.76 -4.85
N GLU A 35 -7.18 4.87 -4.52
CA GLU A 35 -6.15 5.44 -5.40
C GLU A 35 -4.94 4.51 -5.54
N ILE A 36 -4.54 3.86 -4.46
CA ILE A 36 -3.47 2.88 -4.52
C ILE A 36 -3.90 1.71 -5.42
N ALA A 37 -5.13 1.24 -5.26
CA ALA A 37 -5.65 0.14 -6.08
C ALA A 37 -5.64 0.52 -7.56
N ASP A 38 -6.11 1.72 -7.89
CA ASP A 38 -6.12 2.19 -9.27
C ASP A 38 -4.72 2.31 -9.85
N ASN A 39 -3.79 2.87 -9.07
CA ASN A 39 -2.43 3.10 -9.53
C ASN A 39 -1.63 1.80 -9.70
N THR A 40 -1.91 0.82 -8.85
CA THR A 40 -1.22 -0.47 -8.91
C THR A 40 -1.99 -1.51 -9.72
N LYS A 41 -3.19 -1.15 -10.19
CA LYS A 41 -4.08 -2.04 -10.95
C LYS A 41 -4.39 -3.32 -10.19
N ARG A 42 -4.67 -3.18 -8.92
CA ARG A 42 -4.99 -4.31 -8.03
C ARG A 42 -6.35 -4.10 -7.38
N SER A 43 -6.90 -5.18 -6.85
CA SER A 43 -8.18 -5.09 -6.15
C SER A 43 -8.00 -4.34 -4.83
N LEU A 44 -9.08 -3.75 -4.36
CA LEU A 44 -9.08 -3.03 -3.10
C LEU A 44 -8.71 -3.96 -1.94
N ASP A 45 -9.21 -5.20 -1.94
CA ASP A 45 -8.89 -6.18 -0.91
C ASP A 45 -7.38 -6.47 -0.86
N THR A 46 -6.76 -6.61 -2.03
CA THR A 46 -5.32 -6.84 -2.11
C THR A 46 -4.55 -5.65 -1.54
N VAL A 47 -4.99 -4.44 -1.86
CA VAL A 47 -4.36 -3.22 -1.35
C VAL A 47 -4.47 -3.15 0.18
N PHE A 48 -5.65 -3.44 0.72
CA PHE A 48 -5.82 -3.46 2.18
C PHE A 48 -4.85 -4.44 2.83
N ASN A 49 -4.74 -5.65 2.27
CA ASN A 49 -3.82 -6.66 2.80
C ASN A 49 -2.37 -6.16 2.78
N HIS A 50 -1.95 -5.54 1.69
CA HIS A 50 -0.60 -5.01 1.56
C HIS A 50 -0.34 -3.87 2.55
N VAL A 51 -1.29 -2.96 2.68
CA VAL A 51 -1.14 -1.80 3.55
C VAL A 51 -1.08 -2.24 5.02
N TYR A 52 -1.94 -3.18 5.41
CA TYR A 52 -1.88 -3.73 6.78
C TYR A 52 -0.54 -4.42 7.04
N LYS A 53 -0.04 -5.16 6.07
CA LYS A 53 1.25 -5.83 6.23
C LYS A 53 2.39 -4.82 6.34
N LEU A 54 2.38 -3.78 5.55
CA LEU A 54 3.39 -2.73 5.62
C LEU A 54 3.36 -2.02 6.98
N LYS A 55 2.17 -1.81 7.53
CA LYS A 55 2.03 -1.24 8.86
C LYS A 55 2.62 -2.18 9.92
N GLU A 56 2.31 -3.46 9.81
CA GLU A 56 2.83 -4.49 10.71
C GLU A 56 4.36 -4.54 10.69
N LEU A 57 4.94 -4.36 9.50
CA LEU A 57 6.40 -4.34 9.33
C LEU A 57 7.04 -3.03 9.80
N GLY A 58 6.24 -2.05 10.20
CA GLY A 58 6.77 -0.78 10.69
C GLY A 58 7.21 0.17 9.59
N LYS A 59 6.82 -0.06 8.35
CA LYS A 59 7.22 0.79 7.23
C LYS A 59 6.29 1.98 7.02
N ILE A 60 5.05 1.85 7.42
CA ILE A 60 4.05 2.91 7.32
C ILE A 60 3.16 2.89 8.55
N ASP A 61 2.38 3.94 8.71
CA ASP A 61 1.31 3.98 9.70
C ASP A 61 0.09 4.61 9.07
N PHE A 62 -1.09 4.32 9.60
CA PHE A 62 -2.33 4.93 9.13
C PHE A 62 -3.40 4.78 10.20
N VAL A 63 -4.45 5.59 10.10
CA VAL A 63 -5.60 5.53 11.00
C VAL A 63 -6.70 4.73 10.33
N GLU A 64 -7.11 3.64 10.97
CA GLU A 64 -8.18 2.79 10.43
C GLU A 64 -9.48 3.59 10.33
N GLY A 65 -10.21 3.34 9.24
CA GLY A 65 -11.48 3.98 9.01
C GLY A 65 -11.41 5.40 8.51
N LYS A 66 -10.22 5.96 8.36
CA LYS A 66 -10.05 7.31 7.82
C LYS A 66 -9.19 7.25 6.57
N ALA A 67 -9.69 7.90 5.51
CA ALA A 67 -8.96 7.98 4.27
C ALA A 67 -7.81 8.98 4.38
N ARG A 68 -6.78 8.77 3.54
CA ARG A 68 -5.67 9.72 3.39
C ARG A 68 -4.90 9.97 4.68
N THR A 69 -4.70 8.91 5.47
CA THR A 69 -3.95 9.01 6.73
C THR A 69 -2.64 8.24 6.72
N ILE A 70 -2.23 7.70 5.57
CA ILE A 70 -1.00 6.92 5.49
C ILE A 70 0.23 7.82 5.64
N LYS A 71 1.13 7.42 6.50
CA LYS A 71 2.41 8.12 6.71
C LYS A 71 3.55 7.14 6.52
N ILE A 72 4.61 7.60 5.89
CA ILE A 72 5.84 6.83 5.76
C ILE A 72 6.60 6.97 7.08
N LYS A 73 7.04 5.85 7.60
CA LYS A 73 7.83 5.85 8.84
C LYS A 73 9.31 5.86 8.56
#